data_bf2556d072ce3dbc89aeb500c65d1d2d
#
_entry.id   bf2556d072ce3dbc89aeb500c65d1d2d
#
_cell.length_a   1.000
_cell.length_b   1.000
_cell.length_c   1.000
_cell.angle_alpha   90.00
_cell.angle_beta   90.00
_cell.angle_gamma   90.00
#
_symmetry.space_group_name_H-M   'P 1'
#
loop_
_entity.id
_entity.type
_entity.pdbx_description
1 polymer ?
#
loop_
_entity_poly.entity_id
_entity_poly.type
_entity_poly.pdbx_seq_one_letter_code
_entity_poly.pdbx_strand_id
1 'polypeptide(L)'
;MIGLNHQFLLKNLVSKMKISKDDIKKYLPHRKPFLFIDEVVNIDKNNEIHARKMITSNEYFLEGHFPGNPIFPGVIIIEALGQASGILGFVTMDKTPEEGSIYVLAGVDKVRFRKRVRPGDTIDIYSKVLGEKKGIWKFDCRAELNNELVCSAIILCADRKVT
;
A
#
# COMPACT_ATOMS: atom_id res chain seq x y z
N MET A 1 32.67 -20.69 23.75
CA MET A 1 32.14 -20.55 22.40
C MET A 1 30.62 -20.33 22.46
N ILE A 2 30.17 -19.17 22.96
CA ILE A 2 28.74 -18.77 23.01
C ILE A 2 28.72 -17.28 22.68
N GLY A 3 28.86 -16.93 21.40
CA GLY A 3 28.94 -15.51 21.00
C GLY A 3 28.29 -15.17 19.67
N LEU A 4 27.81 -16.15 18.90
CA LEU A 4 27.30 -15.93 17.53
C LEU A 4 25.75 -15.88 17.40
N ASN A 5 25.02 -16.28 18.42
CA ASN A 5 23.56 -16.34 18.34
C ASN A 5 22.82 -15.07 18.79
N HIS A 6 23.47 -14.16 19.52
CA HIS A 6 22.78 -12.99 20.07
C HIS A 6 22.61 -11.86 19.04
N GLN A 7 23.57 -11.67 18.15
CA GLN A 7 23.46 -10.70 17.06
C GLN A 7 22.53 -11.16 15.93
N PHE A 8 22.37 -12.47 15.73
CA PHE A 8 21.42 -13.02 14.76
C PHE A 8 19.98 -12.91 15.25
N LEU A 9 19.76 -13.04 16.55
CA LEU A 9 18.45 -12.84 17.19
C LEU A 9 18.05 -11.37 17.25
N LEU A 10 18.98 -10.44 17.42
CA LEU A 10 18.73 -9.00 17.43
C LEU A 10 18.41 -8.44 16.03
N LYS A 11 18.92 -9.06 14.96
CA LYS A 11 18.55 -8.70 13.58
C LYS A 11 17.14 -9.14 13.18
N ASN A 12 16.53 -10.09 13.90
CA ASN A 12 15.16 -10.56 13.66
C ASN A 12 14.11 -9.86 14.54
N LEU A 13 14.50 -8.93 15.41
CA LEU A 13 13.62 -7.99 16.10
C LEU A 13 13.45 -6.70 15.25
N VAL A 14 13.24 -6.85 13.93
CA VAL A 14 12.62 -5.79 13.16
C VAL A 14 11.22 -5.64 13.74
N SER A 15 10.95 -4.51 14.37
CA SER A 15 9.66 -4.28 15.02
C SER A 15 8.57 -4.25 13.93
N LYS A 16 7.92 -5.39 13.75
CA LYS A 16 6.77 -5.51 12.86
C LYS A 16 5.68 -4.62 13.43
N MET A 17 5.48 -3.46 12.85
CA MET A 17 4.50 -2.50 13.29
C MET A 17 3.17 -2.80 12.59
N LYS A 18 2.09 -2.89 13.38
CA LYS A 18 0.72 -2.85 12.87
C LYS A 18 0.21 -1.43 12.97
N ILE A 19 -0.56 -0.99 11.99
CA ILE A 19 -1.22 0.31 12.02
C ILE A 19 -2.73 0.07 11.99
N SER A 20 -3.42 0.60 12.98
CA SER A 20 -4.88 0.49 13.06
C SER A 20 -5.55 1.32 11.96
N LYS A 21 -6.81 1.02 11.67
CA LYS A 21 -7.60 1.76 10.68
C LYS A 21 -7.65 3.27 10.96
N ASP A 22 -7.74 3.65 12.22
CA ASP A 22 -7.78 5.06 12.60
C ASP A 22 -6.41 5.73 12.47
N ASP A 23 -5.34 4.97 12.72
CA ASP A 23 -3.97 5.46 12.61
C ASP A 23 -3.48 5.56 11.15
N ILE A 24 -4.09 4.85 10.20
CA ILE A 24 -3.79 4.99 8.76
C ILE A 24 -3.93 6.44 8.31
N LYS A 25 -4.92 7.16 8.84
CA LYS A 25 -5.17 8.57 8.51
C LYS A 25 -4.05 9.52 8.95
N LYS A 26 -3.14 9.07 9.82
CA LYS A 26 -1.93 9.82 10.20
C LYS A 26 -0.86 9.80 9.11
N TYR A 27 -0.87 8.77 8.26
CA TYR A 27 0.09 8.58 7.18
C TYR A 27 -0.47 8.84 5.79
N LEU A 28 -1.82 8.87 5.64
CA LEU A 28 -2.49 9.15 4.38
C LEU A 28 -3.39 10.37 4.52
N PRO A 29 -3.26 11.37 3.64
CA PRO A 29 -4.17 12.51 3.60
C PRO A 29 -5.55 12.13 3.02
N HIS A 30 -5.64 10.99 2.35
CA HIS A 30 -6.87 10.48 1.75
C HIS A 30 -7.98 10.25 2.79
N ARG A 31 -9.22 10.51 2.38
CA ARG A 31 -10.44 10.28 3.19
C ARG A 31 -11.49 9.57 2.32
N LYS A 32 -12.53 9.04 2.93
CA LYS A 32 -13.67 8.50 2.18
C LYS A 32 -14.23 9.54 1.22
N PRO A 33 -14.61 9.14 -0.01
CA PRO A 33 -14.66 7.77 -0.51
C PRO A 33 -13.33 7.28 -1.14
N PHE A 34 -12.23 8.01 -1.01
CA PHE A 34 -10.96 7.76 -1.72
C PHE A 34 -9.84 7.19 -0.83
N LEU A 35 -10.17 6.59 0.30
CA LEU A 35 -9.24 5.85 1.16
C LEU A 35 -9.41 4.35 0.91
N PHE A 36 -8.40 3.72 0.30
CA PHE A 36 -8.47 2.32 -0.16
C PHE A 36 -7.60 1.35 0.64
N ILE A 37 -7.15 1.75 1.82
CA ILE A 37 -6.47 0.87 2.78
C ILE A 37 -7.36 0.75 4.01
N ASP A 38 -7.75 -0.49 4.36
CA ASP A 38 -8.57 -0.77 5.53
C ASP A 38 -7.74 -1.21 6.74
N GLU A 39 -6.58 -1.85 6.50
CA GLU A 39 -5.71 -2.38 7.54
C GLU A 39 -4.25 -2.41 7.07
N VAL A 40 -3.31 -2.12 7.97
CA VAL A 40 -1.90 -2.46 7.79
C VAL A 40 -1.58 -3.64 8.71
N VAL A 41 -1.41 -4.79 8.10
CA VAL A 41 -1.16 -6.06 8.79
C VAL A 41 0.25 -6.10 9.34
N ASN A 42 1.20 -5.58 8.56
CA ASN A 42 2.61 -5.53 8.92
C ASN A 42 3.34 -4.48 8.10
N ILE A 43 4.30 -3.81 8.71
CA ILE A 43 5.22 -2.91 8.03
C ILE A 43 6.63 -3.10 8.56
N ASP A 44 7.56 -3.27 7.63
CA ASP A 44 8.99 -3.35 7.86
C ASP A 44 9.63 -2.11 7.24
N LYS A 45 10.03 -1.16 8.10
CA LYS A 45 10.63 0.11 7.72
C LYS A 45 11.80 -0.08 6.76
N ASN A 46 11.88 0.72 5.72
CA ASN A 46 12.85 0.65 4.61
C ASN A 46 12.76 -0.61 3.73
N ASN A 47 11.79 -1.47 3.92
CA ASN A 47 11.67 -2.72 3.18
C ASN A 47 10.29 -2.87 2.54
N GLU A 48 9.29 -3.33 3.31
CA GLU A 48 7.98 -3.60 2.72
C GLU A 48 6.81 -3.38 3.69
N ILE A 49 5.63 -3.22 3.11
CA ILE A 49 4.36 -3.17 3.80
C ILE A 49 3.43 -4.29 3.30
N HIS A 50 2.67 -4.87 4.22
CA HIS A 50 1.51 -5.71 3.94
C HIS A 50 0.27 -5.01 4.47
N ALA A 51 -0.62 -4.62 3.60
CA ALA A 51 -1.89 -3.97 3.89
C ALA A 51 -3.06 -4.78 3.31
N ARG A 52 -4.29 -4.40 3.64
CA ARG A 52 -5.52 -5.02 3.13
C ARG A 52 -6.54 -3.99 2.71
N LYS A 53 -7.33 -4.37 1.70
CA LYS A 53 -8.55 -3.69 1.27
C LYS A 53 -9.67 -4.71 1.20
N MET A 54 -10.73 -4.47 1.97
CA MET A 54 -12.00 -5.20 1.87
C MET A 54 -12.89 -4.52 0.85
N ILE A 55 -13.35 -5.27 -0.13
CA ILE A 55 -14.26 -4.77 -1.17
C ILE A 55 -15.70 -4.98 -0.70
N THR A 56 -16.39 -3.88 -0.43
CA THR A 56 -17.79 -3.91 -0.02
C THR A 56 -18.71 -3.63 -1.20
N SER A 57 -19.97 -4.04 -1.12
CA SER A 57 -20.98 -3.71 -2.14
C SER A 57 -21.33 -2.22 -2.21
N ASN A 58 -20.93 -1.45 -1.21
CA ASN A 58 -21.25 -0.02 -1.08
C ASN A 58 -20.18 0.91 -1.72
N GLU A 59 -19.19 0.36 -2.41
CA GLU A 59 -18.23 1.17 -3.15
C GLU A 59 -18.93 1.89 -4.29
N TYR A 60 -18.90 3.23 -4.30
CA TYR A 60 -19.72 4.10 -5.18
C TYR A 60 -19.53 3.85 -6.68
N PHE A 61 -18.37 3.33 -7.09
CA PHE A 61 -18.05 3.06 -8.49
C PHE A 61 -18.56 1.70 -8.99
N LEU A 62 -18.98 0.79 -8.11
CA LEU A 62 -19.38 -0.57 -8.51
C LEU A 62 -20.69 -0.61 -9.30
N GLU A 63 -21.60 0.32 -9.06
CA GLU A 63 -22.87 0.43 -9.80
C GLU A 63 -22.62 0.62 -11.31
N GLY A 64 -21.62 1.44 -11.66
CA GLY A 64 -21.23 1.69 -13.03
C GLY A 64 -20.19 0.69 -13.59
N HIS A 65 -19.53 -0.09 -12.74
CA HIS A 65 -18.42 -0.97 -13.16
C HIS A 65 -18.59 -2.43 -12.71
N PHE A 66 -19.54 -3.20 -13.28
CA PHE A 66 -20.48 -2.88 -14.35
C PHE A 66 -21.91 -3.15 -13.88
N PRO A 67 -22.96 -2.55 -14.48
CA PRO A 67 -24.35 -2.81 -14.11
C PRO A 67 -24.66 -4.31 -14.10
N GLY A 68 -25.23 -4.82 -12.98
CA GLY A 68 -25.54 -6.24 -12.81
C GLY A 68 -24.32 -7.21 -12.68
N ASN A 69 -23.11 -6.73 -12.83
CA ASN A 69 -21.89 -7.52 -12.74
C ASN A 69 -20.73 -6.70 -12.10
N PRO A 70 -20.81 -6.41 -10.79
CA PRO A 70 -19.86 -5.55 -10.14
C PRO A 70 -18.45 -6.17 -10.09
N ILE A 71 -17.48 -5.43 -10.58
CA ILE A 71 -16.06 -5.77 -10.58
C ILE A 71 -15.31 -4.57 -10.00
N PHE A 72 -14.42 -4.83 -9.04
CA PHE A 72 -13.57 -3.79 -8.48
C PHE A 72 -12.60 -3.28 -9.55
N PRO A 73 -12.62 -1.97 -9.88
CA PRO A 73 -11.82 -1.45 -10.99
C PRO A 73 -10.32 -1.63 -10.78
N GLY A 74 -9.63 -2.12 -11.81
CA GLY A 74 -8.18 -2.31 -11.74
C GLY A 74 -7.39 -1.03 -11.44
N VAL A 75 -7.87 0.12 -11.93
CA VAL A 75 -7.25 1.43 -11.64
C VAL A 75 -7.35 1.80 -10.17
N ILE A 76 -8.38 1.36 -9.46
CA ILE A 76 -8.51 1.55 -8.01
C ILE A 76 -7.55 0.60 -7.25
N ILE A 77 -7.26 -0.59 -7.79
CA ILE A 77 -6.20 -1.44 -7.23
C ILE A 77 -4.85 -0.73 -7.32
N ILE A 78 -4.54 -0.10 -8.46
CA ILE A 78 -3.32 0.69 -8.62
C ILE A 78 -3.25 1.82 -7.59
N GLU A 79 -4.34 2.53 -7.37
CA GLU A 79 -4.42 3.58 -6.33
C GLU A 79 -4.16 3.00 -4.93
N ALA A 80 -4.76 1.86 -4.60
CA ALA A 80 -4.52 1.19 -3.32
C ALA A 80 -3.04 0.76 -3.14
N LEU A 81 -2.38 0.29 -4.21
CA LEU A 81 -0.93 0.03 -4.22
C LEU A 81 -0.14 1.30 -3.94
N GLY A 82 -0.52 2.42 -4.56
CA GLY A 82 0.08 3.73 -4.34
C GLY A 82 -0.09 4.21 -2.90
N GLN A 83 -1.27 4.05 -2.32
CA GLN A 83 -1.55 4.42 -0.93
C GLN A 83 -0.74 3.59 0.06
N ALA A 84 -0.64 2.28 -0.13
CA ALA A 84 0.22 1.43 0.69
C ALA A 84 1.70 1.84 0.58
N SER A 85 2.15 2.19 -0.62
CA SER A 85 3.51 2.71 -0.86
C SER A 85 3.74 4.03 -0.13
N GLY A 86 2.75 4.93 -0.14
CA GLY A 86 2.79 6.19 0.59
C GLY A 86 2.94 6.00 2.11
N ILE A 87 2.19 5.07 2.70
CA ILE A 87 2.32 4.72 4.13
C ILE A 87 3.75 4.25 4.41
N LEU A 88 4.26 3.31 3.59
CA LEU A 88 5.61 2.78 3.75
C LEU A 88 6.67 3.90 3.64
N GLY A 89 6.52 4.81 2.69
CA GLY A 89 7.41 5.95 2.51
C GLY A 89 7.44 6.86 3.74
N PHE A 90 6.28 7.27 4.26
CA PHE A 90 6.19 8.10 5.46
C PHE A 90 6.79 7.42 6.69
N VAL A 91 6.45 6.16 6.94
CA VAL A 91 7.04 5.38 8.03
C VAL A 91 8.56 5.26 7.88
N THR A 92 9.05 5.05 6.65
CA THR A 92 10.48 4.95 6.36
C THR A 92 11.23 6.25 6.67
N MET A 93 10.61 7.39 6.40
CA MET A 93 11.20 8.71 6.66
C MET A 93 10.98 9.23 8.08
N ASP A 94 10.23 8.51 8.92
CA ASP A 94 9.75 9.00 10.24
C ASP A 94 8.98 10.31 10.13
N LYS A 95 8.11 10.45 9.12
CA LYS A 95 7.32 11.65 8.81
C LYS A 95 5.83 11.36 8.74
N THR A 96 5.05 12.41 8.76
CA THR A 96 3.61 12.39 8.50
C THR A 96 3.22 13.49 7.51
N PRO A 97 2.07 13.40 6.83
CA PRO A 97 1.56 14.46 5.95
C PRO A 97 1.38 15.82 6.66
N GLU A 98 1.15 15.83 7.96
CA GLU A 98 1.00 17.06 8.77
C GLU A 98 2.27 17.91 8.79
N GLU A 99 3.43 17.30 8.50
CA GLU A 99 4.71 18.01 8.37
C GLU A 99 4.87 18.70 7.01
N GLY A 100 3.79 18.79 6.21
CA GLY A 100 3.74 19.55 4.97
C GLY A 100 4.22 18.81 3.73
N SER A 101 4.26 17.48 3.76
CA SER A 101 4.56 16.63 2.61
C SER A 101 3.39 15.71 2.26
N ILE A 102 3.20 15.45 0.97
CA ILE A 102 2.31 14.41 0.47
C ILE A 102 3.04 13.54 -0.54
N TYR A 103 2.66 12.25 -0.59
CA TYR A 103 3.07 11.36 -1.68
C TYR A 103 2.06 11.44 -2.82
N VAL A 104 2.52 11.86 -3.98
CA VAL A 104 1.71 11.94 -5.20
C VAL A 104 2.12 10.81 -6.12
N LEU A 105 1.16 10.11 -6.69
CA LEU A 105 1.41 9.11 -7.72
C LEU A 105 2.02 9.80 -8.94
N ALA A 106 3.30 9.54 -9.19
CA ALA A 106 4.08 10.19 -10.25
C ALA A 106 4.19 9.34 -11.51
N GLY A 107 4.03 8.02 -11.39
CA GLY A 107 4.07 7.12 -12.51
C GLY A 107 3.74 5.70 -12.13
N VAL A 108 3.36 4.92 -13.14
CA VAL A 108 3.04 3.50 -13.00
C VAL A 108 3.61 2.74 -14.19
N ASP A 109 4.46 1.76 -13.91
CA ASP A 109 5.10 0.93 -14.92
C ASP A 109 4.74 -0.54 -14.73
N LYS A 110 4.89 -1.33 -15.79
CA LYS A 110 4.79 -2.80 -15.78
C LYS A 110 3.49 -3.33 -15.17
N VAL A 111 2.39 -2.60 -15.34
CA VAL A 111 1.07 -3.01 -14.82
C VAL A 111 0.60 -4.28 -15.48
N ARG A 112 0.14 -5.23 -14.67
CA ARG A 112 -0.51 -6.46 -15.14
C ARG A 112 -1.68 -6.80 -14.23
N PHE A 113 -2.87 -6.93 -14.81
CA PHE A 113 -4.06 -7.46 -14.14
C PHE A 113 -4.23 -8.93 -14.49
N ARG A 114 -4.38 -9.78 -13.48
CA ARG A 114 -4.44 -11.24 -13.64
C ARG A 114 -5.78 -11.84 -13.27
N LYS A 115 -6.46 -11.24 -12.30
CA LYS A 115 -7.69 -11.77 -11.74
C LYS A 115 -8.68 -10.65 -11.44
N ARG A 116 -9.97 -10.95 -11.61
CA ARG A 116 -11.05 -10.01 -11.22
C ARG A 116 -11.25 -10.07 -9.71
N VAL A 117 -11.58 -8.93 -9.12
CA VAL A 117 -11.93 -8.76 -7.72
C VAL A 117 -13.38 -8.29 -7.65
N ARG A 118 -14.15 -8.80 -6.69
CA ARG A 118 -15.58 -8.58 -6.57
C ARG A 118 -15.96 -8.15 -5.14
N PRO A 119 -17.16 -7.58 -4.95
CA PRO A 119 -17.72 -7.39 -3.61
C PRO A 119 -17.68 -8.69 -2.78
N GLY A 120 -17.23 -8.58 -1.53
CA GLY A 120 -17.00 -9.71 -0.62
C GLY A 120 -15.56 -10.22 -0.60
N ASP A 121 -14.75 -9.88 -1.60
CA ASP A 121 -13.33 -10.22 -1.60
C ASP A 121 -12.53 -9.31 -0.65
N THR A 122 -11.43 -9.83 -0.12
CA THR A 122 -10.41 -9.05 0.58
C THR A 122 -9.08 -9.27 -0.12
N ILE A 123 -8.49 -8.20 -0.63
CA ILE A 123 -7.17 -8.28 -1.27
C ILE A 123 -6.07 -7.92 -0.28
N ASP A 124 -5.02 -8.73 -0.29
CA ASP A 124 -3.75 -8.45 0.36
C ASP A 124 -2.89 -7.60 -0.58
N ILE A 125 -2.37 -6.50 -0.06
CA ILE A 125 -1.59 -5.50 -0.80
C ILE A 125 -0.19 -5.50 -0.25
N TYR A 126 0.79 -5.64 -1.12
CA TYR A 126 2.21 -5.60 -0.80
C TYR A 126 2.90 -4.51 -1.59
N SER A 127 3.77 -3.77 -0.93
CA SER A 127 4.62 -2.78 -1.57
C SER A 127 6.02 -2.86 -0.96
N LYS A 128 7.03 -2.97 -1.81
CA LYS A 128 8.43 -3.09 -1.42
C LYS A 128 9.23 -1.92 -1.98
N VAL A 129 10.03 -1.27 -1.14
CA VAL A 129 10.93 -0.20 -1.57
C VAL A 129 12.00 -0.77 -2.50
N LEU A 130 12.14 -0.21 -3.70
CA LEU A 130 13.24 -0.46 -4.62
C LEU A 130 14.33 0.62 -4.55
N GLY A 131 13.98 1.81 -4.11
CA GLY A 131 14.90 2.92 -3.94
C GLY A 131 14.23 4.28 -4.00
N GLU A 132 15.01 5.30 -3.72
CA GLU A 132 14.61 6.71 -3.79
C GLU A 132 15.69 7.51 -4.55
N LYS A 133 15.28 8.43 -5.38
CA LYS A 133 16.17 9.37 -6.07
C LYS A 133 15.48 10.71 -6.28
N LYS A 134 16.06 11.77 -5.71
CA LYS A 134 15.59 13.16 -5.85
C LYS A 134 14.11 13.34 -5.47
N GLY A 135 13.67 12.72 -4.37
CA GLY A 135 12.29 12.79 -3.88
C GLY A 135 11.30 11.90 -4.66
N ILE A 136 11.78 11.07 -5.58
CA ILE A 136 10.96 10.07 -6.26
C ILE A 136 11.28 8.69 -5.71
N TRP A 137 10.30 8.10 -5.08
CA TRP A 137 10.35 6.75 -4.53
C TRP A 137 9.83 5.75 -5.54
N LYS A 138 10.49 4.61 -5.64
CA LYS A 138 10.11 3.51 -6.52
C LYS A 138 9.79 2.28 -5.70
N PHE A 139 8.65 1.66 -6.00
CA PHE A 139 8.15 0.50 -5.29
C PHE A 139 7.80 -0.63 -6.25
N ASP A 140 8.10 -1.86 -5.86
CA ASP A 140 7.58 -3.08 -6.47
C ASP A 140 6.33 -3.52 -5.71
N CYS A 141 5.20 -3.53 -6.40
CA CYS A 141 3.89 -3.70 -5.77
C CYS A 141 3.12 -4.87 -6.36
N ARG A 142 2.35 -5.53 -5.50
CA ARG A 142 1.39 -6.55 -5.91
C ARG A 142 0.15 -6.58 -5.01
N ALA A 143 -0.95 -7.01 -5.58
CA ALA A 143 -2.17 -7.37 -4.88
C ALA A 143 -2.47 -8.84 -5.08
N GLU A 144 -2.92 -9.53 -4.04
CA GLU A 144 -3.24 -10.94 -4.05
C GLU A 144 -4.65 -11.18 -3.48
N LEU A 145 -5.34 -12.17 -3.98
CA LEU A 145 -6.61 -12.69 -3.46
C LEU A 145 -6.44 -14.18 -3.20
N ASN A 146 -6.55 -14.59 -1.93
CA ASN A 146 -6.35 -15.98 -1.50
C ASN A 146 -4.98 -16.55 -1.98
N ASN A 147 -3.91 -15.77 -1.84
CA ASN A 147 -2.54 -16.07 -2.29
C ASN A 147 -2.36 -16.21 -3.82
N GLU A 148 -3.36 -15.80 -4.62
CA GLU A 148 -3.23 -15.72 -6.06
C GLU A 148 -3.02 -14.28 -6.52
N LEU A 149 -2.08 -14.06 -7.44
CA LEU A 149 -1.77 -12.73 -7.97
C LEU A 149 -2.97 -12.13 -8.71
N VAL A 150 -3.43 -10.98 -8.24
CA VAL A 150 -4.50 -10.18 -8.86
C VAL A 150 -3.92 -9.11 -9.76
N CYS A 151 -2.95 -8.36 -9.24
CA CYS A 151 -2.33 -7.25 -9.93
C CYS A 151 -0.87 -7.11 -9.51
N SER A 152 -0.02 -6.70 -10.45
CA SER A 152 1.35 -6.26 -10.16
C SER A 152 1.65 -4.96 -10.88
N ALA A 153 2.50 -4.13 -10.29
CA ALA A 153 2.93 -2.85 -10.87
C ALA A 153 4.22 -2.35 -10.22
N ILE A 154 4.96 -1.54 -10.95
CA ILE A 154 5.98 -0.66 -10.37
C ILE A 154 5.31 0.71 -10.15
N ILE A 155 5.30 1.18 -8.92
CA ILE A 155 4.73 2.46 -8.52
C ILE A 155 5.84 3.46 -8.28
N LEU A 156 5.68 4.66 -8.84
CA LEU A 156 6.52 5.82 -8.58
C LEU A 156 5.71 6.84 -7.79
N CYS A 157 6.18 7.18 -6.60
CA CYS A 157 5.58 8.23 -5.78
C CYS A 157 6.58 9.38 -5.63
N ALA A 158 6.09 10.60 -5.81
CA ALA A 158 6.87 11.80 -5.57
C ALA A 158 6.50 12.41 -4.21
N ASP A 159 7.49 12.62 -3.35
CA ASP A 159 7.35 13.47 -2.16
C ASP A 159 7.24 14.93 -2.62
N ARG A 160 6.15 15.60 -2.28
CA ARG A 160 5.86 16.98 -2.65
C ARG A 160 5.44 17.79 -1.44
N LYS A 161 5.96 18.99 -1.32
CA LYS A 161 5.49 19.95 -0.33
C LYS A 161 4.06 20.39 -0.68
N VAL A 162 3.22 20.45 0.33
CA VAL A 162 1.91 21.09 0.23
C VAL A 162 2.15 22.60 0.27
N THR A 163 1.84 23.31 -0.82
CA THR A 163 1.87 24.77 -0.91
C THR A 163 0.52 25.34 -0.51
#